data_68e803eb6c5645d1e0097c9a96b04b17
#
_entry.id   68e803eb6c5645d1e0097c9a96b04b17
#
_cell.length_a   1.000
_cell.length_b   1.000
_cell.length_c   1.000
_cell.angle_alpha   90.00
_cell.angle_beta   90.00
_cell.angle_gamma   90.00
#
_symmetry.space_group_name_H-M   'P 1'
#
loop_
_entity.id
_entity.type
_entity.pdbx_description
1 polymer ?
#
loop_
_entity_poly.entity_id
_entity_poly.type
_entity_poly.pdbx_seq_one_letter_code
_entity_poly.pdbx_strand_id
1 'polypeptide(L)'
;ASDVYKRQTVKYLKDMNTDVTIYHIVQSGKEDSVLEKMLTRYEEESKHIKVEKKDPVLYPNFTSQYTSDDVADNSLIVVAGEKSKVISYSDLYETEMDYTTYQTNTTGFDGEGQIDSAISYVTSENLPVIYTLEGHEELELNSSLTDSLQKANYDVQSLNLLTQDAVPEDTGCLLIAAPQKDLSEEETQKIITYMEAGGKVMIFTEYTGTDMPNLKSVLENYGVTTGDGVIMEGDTGHYIMQRPYYIVPTIDSSDITSDIKSNNRYVLAPISQPVKTLSDSRDT
;
A
#
# COMPACT_ATOMS: atom_id res chain seq x y z
N ALA A 1 13.74 14.66 -2.30
CA ALA A 1 12.74 13.66 -2.74
C ALA A 1 12.23 13.96 -4.14
N SER A 2 11.79 15.19 -4.41
CA SER A 2 11.20 15.61 -5.71
C SER A 2 12.03 15.28 -6.98
N ASP A 3 13.37 15.36 -6.96
CA ASP A 3 14.19 15.17 -8.16
C ASP A 3 14.50 13.71 -8.51
N VAL A 4 14.43 12.81 -7.54
CA VAL A 4 14.64 11.37 -7.76
C VAL A 4 13.40 10.74 -8.37
N TYR A 5 12.21 11.08 -7.86
CA TYR A 5 10.94 10.63 -8.42
C TYR A 5 10.78 11.09 -9.88
N LYS A 6 11.00 12.36 -10.16
CA LYS A 6 10.97 12.89 -11.54
C LYS A 6 11.85 12.13 -12.52
N ARG A 7 13.03 11.67 -12.10
CA ARG A 7 13.94 10.88 -12.97
C ARG A 7 13.43 9.47 -13.22
N GLN A 8 12.78 8.86 -12.23
CA GLN A 8 12.19 7.52 -12.37
C GLN A 8 10.98 7.56 -13.29
N THR A 9 10.08 8.52 -13.11
CA THR A 9 8.92 8.75 -13.98
C THR A 9 9.35 8.97 -15.43
N VAL A 10 10.26 9.90 -15.71
CA VAL A 10 10.75 10.17 -17.06
C VAL A 10 11.36 8.91 -17.71
N LYS A 11 12.13 8.12 -16.96
CA LYS A 11 12.69 6.88 -17.47
C LYS A 11 11.60 5.87 -17.81
N TYR A 12 10.64 5.68 -16.89
CA TYR A 12 9.52 4.79 -17.09
C TYR A 12 8.69 5.16 -18.32
N LEU A 13 8.37 6.45 -18.48
CA LEU A 13 7.60 6.97 -19.63
C LEU A 13 8.31 6.79 -20.97
N LYS A 14 9.65 6.88 -20.99
CA LYS A 14 10.46 6.66 -22.21
C LYS A 14 10.56 5.20 -22.61
N ASP A 15 10.52 4.31 -21.64
CA ASP A 15 10.63 2.86 -21.84
C ASP A 15 9.27 2.21 -22.16
N MET A 16 8.16 2.97 -22.08
CA MET A 16 6.80 2.49 -22.38
C MET A 16 6.64 2.09 -23.85
N ASN A 17 5.90 0.99 -24.05
CA ASN A 17 5.54 0.47 -25.37
C ASN A 17 4.01 0.37 -25.59
N THR A 18 3.22 0.72 -24.59
CA THR A 18 1.76 0.66 -24.61
C THR A 18 1.18 2.06 -24.71
N ASP A 19 0.24 2.24 -25.64
CA ASP A 19 -0.44 3.52 -25.79
C ASP A 19 -1.45 3.73 -24.65
N VAL A 20 -1.37 4.88 -24.02
CA VAL A 20 -2.20 5.31 -22.88
C VAL A 20 -2.89 6.61 -23.23
N THR A 21 -4.19 6.67 -23.01
CA THR A 21 -4.95 7.93 -23.09
C THR A 21 -5.35 8.38 -21.70
N ILE A 22 -5.04 9.62 -21.36
CA ILE A 22 -5.48 10.27 -20.12
C ILE A 22 -6.60 11.25 -20.46
N TYR A 23 -7.81 10.94 -20.06
CA TYR A 23 -8.92 11.85 -20.18
C TYR A 23 -8.98 12.78 -18.99
N HIS A 24 -8.80 14.09 -19.21
CA HIS A 24 -9.00 15.14 -18.21
C HIS A 24 -10.47 15.57 -18.25
N ILE A 25 -11.21 15.17 -17.21
CA ILE A 25 -12.65 15.47 -17.09
C ILE A 25 -12.78 16.84 -16.47
N VAL A 26 -13.14 17.84 -17.28
CA VAL A 26 -13.22 19.21 -16.79
C VAL A 26 -14.13 20.06 -17.66
N GLN A 27 -14.98 20.86 -17.02
CA GLN A 27 -15.74 21.88 -17.71
C GLN A 27 -14.80 22.99 -18.20
N SER A 28 -15.00 23.42 -19.44
CA SER A 28 -14.20 24.47 -20.05
C SER A 28 -14.15 25.74 -19.18
N GLY A 29 -12.93 26.19 -18.85
CA GLY A 29 -12.65 27.36 -18.01
C GLY A 29 -12.55 27.06 -16.50
N LYS A 30 -12.64 25.78 -16.09
CA LYS A 30 -12.45 25.35 -14.70
C LYS A 30 -11.18 24.50 -14.50
N GLU A 31 -10.30 24.51 -15.48
CA GLU A 31 -9.09 23.70 -15.45
C GLU A 31 -8.15 24.10 -14.30
N ASP A 32 -7.65 23.09 -13.59
CA ASP A 32 -6.56 23.26 -12.64
C ASP A 32 -5.23 23.47 -13.39
N SER A 33 -4.63 24.63 -13.20
CA SER A 33 -3.43 25.02 -13.94
C SER A 33 -2.17 24.22 -13.56
N VAL A 34 -2.11 23.63 -12.36
CA VAL A 34 -1.00 22.77 -11.92
C VAL A 34 -1.12 21.43 -12.61
N LEU A 35 -2.32 20.86 -12.62
CA LEU A 35 -2.63 19.60 -13.28
C LEU A 35 -2.41 19.71 -14.80
N GLU A 36 -2.86 20.78 -15.45
CA GLU A 36 -2.65 20.98 -16.90
C GLU A 36 -1.16 20.98 -17.28
N LYS A 37 -0.34 21.69 -16.52
CA LYS A 37 1.12 21.71 -16.75
C LYS A 37 1.74 20.33 -16.58
N MET A 38 1.26 19.56 -15.61
CA MET A 38 1.72 18.19 -15.39
C MET A 38 1.33 17.29 -16.55
N LEU A 39 0.07 17.29 -16.95
CA LEU A 39 -0.43 16.51 -18.09
C LEU A 39 0.31 16.80 -19.38
N THR A 40 0.58 18.10 -19.67
CA THR A 40 1.40 18.51 -20.82
C THR A 40 2.79 17.88 -20.79
N ARG A 41 3.43 17.81 -19.61
CA ARG A 41 4.75 17.15 -19.47
C ARG A 41 4.69 15.65 -19.76
N TYR A 42 3.64 14.97 -19.34
CA TYR A 42 3.47 13.55 -19.64
C TYR A 42 3.40 13.28 -21.15
N GLU A 43 2.67 14.13 -21.91
CA GLU A 43 2.64 14.03 -23.37
C GLU A 43 4.00 14.36 -24.02
N GLU A 44 4.74 15.32 -23.48
CA GLU A 44 6.07 15.70 -24.00
C GLU A 44 7.13 14.61 -23.75
N GLU A 45 7.04 13.88 -22.61
CA GLU A 45 8.02 12.85 -22.23
C GLU A 45 7.79 11.51 -22.92
N SER A 46 6.57 11.19 -23.39
CA SER A 46 6.28 9.92 -24.05
C SER A 46 5.34 10.06 -25.24
N LYS A 47 5.76 9.56 -26.39
CA LYS A 47 4.92 9.45 -27.59
C LYS A 47 3.74 8.49 -27.44
N HIS A 48 3.75 7.67 -26.40
CA HIS A 48 2.70 6.72 -26.09
C HIS A 48 1.64 7.28 -25.15
N ILE A 49 1.80 8.50 -24.66
CA ILE A 49 0.80 9.17 -23.84
C ILE A 49 0.07 10.23 -24.66
N LYS A 50 -1.26 10.18 -24.60
CA LYS A 50 -2.14 11.19 -25.16
C LYS A 50 -3.06 11.73 -24.08
N VAL A 51 -3.17 13.05 -23.98
CA VAL A 51 -4.11 13.71 -23.08
C VAL A 51 -5.29 14.28 -23.86
N GLU A 52 -6.51 13.97 -23.45
CA GLU A 52 -7.73 14.50 -24.04
C GLU A 52 -8.63 15.13 -22.97
N LYS A 53 -9.05 16.38 -23.17
CA LYS A 53 -10.08 16.99 -22.33
C LYS A 53 -11.47 16.49 -22.73
N LYS A 54 -12.29 16.20 -21.72
CA LYS A 54 -13.71 15.85 -21.89
C LYS A 54 -14.54 16.76 -20.99
N ASP A 55 -15.25 17.67 -21.59
CA ASP A 55 -16.19 18.55 -20.88
C ASP A 55 -17.44 17.76 -20.49
N PRO A 56 -17.73 17.58 -19.19
CA PRO A 56 -18.87 16.78 -18.72
C PRO A 56 -20.23 17.41 -19.09
N VAL A 57 -20.25 18.71 -19.40
CA VAL A 57 -21.47 19.37 -19.88
C VAL A 57 -21.76 19.00 -21.33
N LEU A 58 -20.71 18.87 -22.15
CA LEU A 58 -20.82 18.48 -23.55
C LEU A 58 -20.95 16.95 -23.72
N TYR A 59 -20.34 16.20 -22.82
CA TYR A 59 -20.29 14.73 -22.87
C TYR A 59 -20.77 14.09 -21.55
N PRO A 60 -22.04 14.27 -21.14
CA PRO A 60 -22.51 13.90 -19.79
C PRO A 60 -22.45 12.40 -19.50
N ASN A 61 -22.44 11.55 -20.52
CA ASN A 61 -22.40 10.08 -20.38
C ASN A 61 -21.00 9.51 -20.61
N PHE A 62 -19.97 10.35 -20.75
CA PHE A 62 -18.63 9.86 -21.08
C PHE A 62 -18.04 9.02 -19.95
N THR A 63 -18.14 9.51 -18.72
CA THR A 63 -17.54 8.86 -17.54
C THR A 63 -18.21 7.55 -17.16
N SER A 64 -19.49 7.37 -17.46
CA SER A 64 -20.25 6.15 -17.13
C SER A 64 -19.76 4.88 -17.85
N GLN A 65 -18.87 5.02 -18.84
CA GLN A 65 -18.20 3.89 -19.48
C GLN A 65 -17.09 3.30 -18.60
N TYR A 66 -16.60 4.06 -17.61
CA TYR A 66 -15.44 3.73 -16.80
C TYR A 66 -15.74 3.56 -15.32
N THR A 67 -16.80 4.22 -14.82
CA THR A 67 -17.22 4.15 -13.42
C THR A 67 -18.70 4.43 -13.26
N SER A 68 -19.31 3.89 -12.20
CA SER A 68 -20.65 4.23 -11.74
C SER A 68 -20.66 5.45 -10.79
N ASP A 69 -19.50 5.88 -10.34
CA ASP A 69 -19.37 6.97 -9.38
C ASP A 69 -19.40 8.34 -10.07
N ASP A 70 -19.79 9.36 -9.34
CA ASP A 70 -19.73 10.73 -9.82
C ASP A 70 -18.29 11.19 -9.98
N VAL A 71 -17.95 11.73 -11.14
CA VAL A 71 -16.60 12.22 -11.47
C VAL A 71 -16.57 13.74 -11.42
N ALA A 72 -15.88 14.28 -10.45
CA ALA A 72 -15.72 15.73 -10.27
C ALA A 72 -14.85 16.38 -11.37
N ASP A 73 -15.04 17.70 -11.58
CA ASP A 73 -14.15 18.49 -12.44
C ASP A 73 -12.68 18.30 -12.00
N ASN A 74 -11.77 18.23 -12.98
CA ASN A 74 -10.33 17.97 -12.84
C ASN A 74 -9.95 16.54 -12.40
N SER A 75 -10.90 15.60 -12.36
CA SER A 75 -10.57 14.19 -12.26
C SER A 75 -10.00 13.66 -13.57
N LEU A 76 -9.25 12.54 -13.49
CA LEU A 76 -8.63 11.89 -14.63
C LEU A 76 -9.17 10.48 -14.83
N ILE A 77 -9.25 10.04 -16.09
CA ILE A 77 -9.48 8.65 -16.44
C ILE A 77 -8.34 8.20 -17.34
N VAL A 78 -7.51 7.29 -16.83
CA VAL A 78 -6.37 6.73 -17.55
C VAL A 78 -6.79 5.43 -18.20
N VAL A 79 -6.53 5.26 -19.49
CA VAL A 79 -7.01 4.12 -20.28
C VAL A 79 -5.89 3.54 -21.14
N ALA A 80 -5.77 2.21 -21.15
CA ALA A 80 -4.95 1.46 -22.11
C ALA A 80 -5.66 0.16 -22.48
N GLY A 81 -5.98 0.00 -23.77
CA GLY A 81 -6.78 -1.14 -24.22
C GLY A 81 -8.14 -1.21 -23.53
N GLU A 82 -8.40 -2.32 -22.84
CA GLU A 82 -9.64 -2.54 -22.07
C GLU A 82 -9.55 -2.12 -20.61
N LYS A 83 -8.35 -1.75 -20.13
CA LYS A 83 -8.12 -1.34 -18.74
C LYS A 83 -8.28 0.16 -18.56
N SER A 84 -8.91 0.53 -17.48
CA SER A 84 -9.06 1.94 -17.09
C SER A 84 -8.90 2.11 -15.57
N LYS A 85 -8.39 3.27 -15.16
CA LYS A 85 -8.33 3.69 -13.75
C LYS A 85 -8.77 5.14 -13.64
N VAL A 86 -9.72 5.38 -12.74
CA VAL A 86 -10.19 6.73 -12.41
C VAL A 86 -9.34 7.28 -11.26
N ILE A 87 -8.92 8.54 -11.40
CA ILE A 87 -8.25 9.30 -10.36
C ILE A 87 -9.17 10.46 -10.01
N SER A 88 -9.72 10.45 -8.81
CA SER A 88 -10.56 11.55 -8.34
C SER A 88 -9.72 12.80 -8.11
N TYR A 89 -10.27 13.98 -8.38
CA TYR A 89 -9.55 15.24 -8.15
C TYR A 89 -9.07 15.40 -6.70
N SER A 90 -9.85 14.92 -5.72
CA SER A 90 -9.45 14.90 -4.32
C SER A 90 -8.21 14.07 -4.05
N ASP A 91 -7.95 13.02 -4.83
CA ASP A 91 -6.81 12.12 -4.63
C ASP A 91 -5.49 12.71 -5.15
N LEU A 92 -5.58 13.77 -5.97
CA LEU A 92 -4.41 14.51 -6.44
C LEU A 92 -3.81 15.42 -5.36
N TYR A 93 -4.51 15.62 -4.25
CA TYR A 93 -4.09 16.50 -3.16
C TYR A 93 -3.98 15.73 -1.85
N GLU A 94 -2.84 15.86 -1.20
CA GLU A 94 -2.66 15.41 0.17
C GLU A 94 -3.32 16.39 1.12
N THR A 95 -4.09 15.87 2.07
CA THR A 95 -4.80 16.69 3.06
C THR A 95 -4.53 16.18 4.46
N GLU A 96 -4.41 17.09 5.42
CA GLU A 96 -4.32 16.77 6.84
C GLU A 96 -5.44 17.47 7.63
N MET A 97 -6.01 16.75 8.59
CA MET A 97 -6.98 17.35 9.52
C MET A 97 -6.23 18.06 10.65
N ASP A 98 -6.47 19.35 10.81
CA ASP A 98 -6.07 20.08 12.01
C ASP A 98 -7.03 19.74 13.16
N TYR A 99 -6.58 18.93 14.09
CA TYR A 99 -7.37 18.51 15.25
C TYR A 99 -7.69 19.65 16.23
N THR A 100 -7.07 20.83 16.07
CA THR A 100 -7.36 22.01 16.90
C THR A 100 -8.54 22.80 16.35
N THR A 101 -8.60 22.91 15.01
CA THR A 101 -9.64 23.69 14.31
C THR A 101 -10.70 22.82 13.65
N TYR A 102 -10.48 21.48 13.59
CA TYR A 102 -11.28 20.50 12.83
C TYR A 102 -11.41 20.84 11.34
N GLN A 103 -10.43 21.54 10.79
CA GLN A 103 -10.37 21.87 9.37
C GLN A 103 -9.41 20.95 8.64
N THR A 104 -9.77 20.58 7.42
CA THR A 104 -8.89 19.83 6.51
C THR A 104 -8.08 20.82 5.70
N ASN A 105 -6.76 20.76 5.81
CA ASN A 105 -5.82 21.61 5.08
C ASN A 105 -5.11 20.79 3.99
N THR A 106 -4.95 21.38 2.81
CA THR A 106 -4.13 20.77 1.75
C THR A 106 -2.65 20.94 2.11
N THR A 107 -1.91 19.83 2.15
CA THR A 107 -0.49 19.79 2.53
C THR A 107 0.44 19.49 1.36
N GLY A 108 -0.07 18.90 0.27
CA GLY A 108 0.72 18.55 -0.89
C GLY A 108 -0.11 18.34 -2.16
N PHE A 109 0.60 18.17 -3.28
CA PHE A 109 0.04 17.75 -4.56
C PHE A 109 0.77 16.49 -5.03
N ASP A 110 0.05 15.37 -5.09
CA ASP A 110 0.54 14.04 -5.47
C ASP A 110 0.09 13.61 -6.87
N GLY A 111 -0.10 14.56 -7.76
CA GLY A 111 -0.55 14.25 -9.12
C GLY A 111 0.39 13.32 -9.88
N GLU A 112 1.71 13.42 -9.68
CA GLU A 112 2.70 12.53 -10.30
C GLU A 112 2.53 11.09 -9.79
N GLY A 113 2.46 10.88 -8.48
CA GLY A 113 2.29 9.55 -7.90
C GLY A 113 0.99 8.87 -8.35
N GLN A 114 -0.12 9.61 -8.40
CA GLN A 114 -1.42 9.09 -8.83
C GLN A 114 -1.43 8.74 -10.33
N ILE A 115 -0.88 9.60 -11.18
CA ILE A 115 -0.82 9.34 -12.63
C ILE A 115 0.11 8.17 -12.94
N ASP A 116 1.30 8.11 -12.33
CA ASP A 116 2.24 6.99 -12.52
C ASP A 116 1.64 5.67 -12.07
N SER A 117 0.95 5.65 -10.92
CA SER A 117 0.22 4.49 -10.43
C SER A 117 -0.86 4.06 -11.42
N ALA A 118 -1.64 4.99 -11.95
CA ALA A 118 -2.70 4.67 -12.91
C ALA A 118 -2.14 4.15 -14.24
N ILE A 119 -1.07 4.74 -14.76
CA ILE A 119 -0.40 4.27 -15.98
C ILE A 119 0.15 2.85 -15.75
N SER A 120 0.82 2.62 -14.63
CA SER A 120 1.32 1.28 -14.26
C SER A 120 0.20 0.25 -14.21
N TYR A 121 -0.95 0.62 -13.62
CA TYR A 121 -2.12 -0.26 -13.55
C TYR A 121 -2.62 -0.66 -14.94
N VAL A 122 -2.88 0.31 -15.80
CA VAL A 122 -3.51 0.04 -17.12
C VAL A 122 -2.55 -0.64 -18.10
N THR A 123 -1.24 -0.52 -17.88
CA THR A 123 -0.21 -1.13 -18.75
C THR A 123 0.31 -2.48 -18.23
N SER A 124 0.01 -2.84 -16.99
CA SER A 124 0.44 -4.12 -16.39
C SER A 124 -0.44 -5.27 -16.87
N GLU A 125 0.14 -6.39 -17.25
CA GLU A 125 -0.61 -7.60 -17.59
C GLU A 125 -1.16 -8.28 -16.34
N ASN A 126 -0.36 -8.35 -15.28
CA ASN A 126 -0.72 -8.94 -13.99
C ASN A 126 -0.36 -7.98 -12.85
N LEU A 127 -1.27 -7.79 -11.93
CA LEU A 127 -0.99 -7.09 -10.68
C LEU A 127 -0.46 -8.08 -9.64
N PRO A 128 0.52 -7.68 -8.82
CA PRO A 128 0.96 -8.52 -7.71
C PRO A 128 -0.18 -8.69 -6.70
N VAL A 129 -0.45 -9.93 -6.31
CA VAL A 129 -1.51 -10.24 -5.34
C VAL A 129 -0.92 -10.29 -3.93
N ILE A 130 -1.55 -9.58 -3.00
CA ILE A 130 -1.33 -9.75 -1.57
C ILE A 130 -2.44 -10.65 -1.04
N TYR A 131 -2.07 -11.86 -0.61
CA TYR A 131 -3.00 -12.73 0.07
C TYR A 131 -2.97 -12.47 1.58
N THR A 132 -4.14 -12.23 2.16
CA THR A 132 -4.33 -12.13 3.60
C THR A 132 -4.78 -13.48 4.14
N LEU A 133 -4.00 -14.05 5.07
CA LEU A 133 -4.38 -15.30 5.72
C LEU A 133 -5.67 -15.09 6.53
N GLU A 134 -6.59 -16.05 6.46
CA GLU A 134 -7.83 -16.08 7.22
C GLU A 134 -8.11 -17.47 7.80
N GLY A 135 -8.85 -17.51 8.90
CA GLY A 135 -9.27 -18.75 9.58
C GLY A 135 -8.85 -18.80 11.06
N HIS A 136 -8.03 -17.87 11.52
CA HIS A 136 -7.44 -17.84 12.87
C HIS A 136 -7.83 -16.58 13.65
N GLU A 137 -8.98 -15.95 13.28
CA GLU A 137 -9.45 -14.70 13.89
C GLU A 137 -8.44 -13.56 13.74
N GLU A 138 -7.82 -13.46 12.57
CA GLU A 138 -6.88 -12.40 12.21
C GLU A 138 -7.54 -11.02 12.27
N LEU A 139 -6.73 -9.98 12.49
CA LEU A 139 -7.19 -8.61 12.40
C LEU A 139 -7.55 -8.26 10.96
N GLU A 140 -8.74 -7.70 10.78
CA GLU A 140 -9.13 -7.14 9.49
C GLU A 140 -8.27 -5.92 9.15
N LEU A 141 -7.80 -5.86 7.90
CA LEU A 141 -7.11 -4.68 7.42
C LEU A 141 -8.08 -3.50 7.40
N ASN A 142 -7.67 -2.38 7.96
CA ASN A 142 -8.48 -1.17 7.87
C ASN A 142 -8.54 -0.65 6.43
N SER A 143 -9.61 0.08 6.11
CA SER A 143 -9.84 0.61 4.76
C SER A 143 -8.69 1.48 4.26
N SER A 144 -8.07 2.30 5.12
CA SER A 144 -6.94 3.15 4.72
C SER A 144 -5.74 2.35 4.22
N LEU A 145 -5.44 1.20 4.83
CA LEU A 145 -4.36 0.32 4.37
C LEU A 145 -4.75 -0.38 3.06
N THR A 146 -5.96 -0.91 3.00
CA THR A 146 -6.47 -1.57 1.79
C THR A 146 -6.49 -0.61 0.60
N ASP A 147 -7.00 0.62 0.80
CA ASP A 147 -7.01 1.67 -0.23
C ASP A 147 -5.58 2.04 -0.67
N SER A 148 -4.64 2.13 0.27
CA SER A 148 -3.23 2.41 -0.04
C SER A 148 -2.59 1.30 -0.87
N LEU A 149 -2.88 0.04 -0.56
CA LEU A 149 -2.41 -1.11 -1.34
C LEU A 149 -3.01 -1.12 -2.74
N GLN A 150 -4.30 -0.85 -2.89
CA GLN A 150 -4.97 -0.74 -4.17
C GLN A 150 -4.46 0.46 -4.99
N LYS A 151 -4.19 1.60 -4.34
CA LYS A 151 -3.53 2.75 -4.99
C LYS A 151 -2.13 2.39 -5.49
N ALA A 152 -1.40 1.55 -4.75
CA ALA A 152 -0.11 1.02 -5.15
C ALA A 152 -0.21 -0.15 -6.17
N ASN A 153 -1.41 -0.43 -6.70
CA ASN A 153 -1.71 -1.47 -7.68
C ASN A 153 -1.45 -2.90 -7.20
N TYR A 154 -1.67 -3.15 -5.91
CA TYR A 154 -1.78 -4.51 -5.39
C TYR A 154 -3.24 -4.95 -5.42
N ASP A 155 -3.49 -6.17 -5.87
CA ASP A 155 -4.75 -6.86 -5.63
C ASP A 155 -4.68 -7.51 -4.24
N VAL A 156 -5.73 -7.35 -3.42
CA VAL A 156 -5.78 -7.89 -2.06
C VAL A 156 -6.87 -8.93 -1.99
N GLN A 157 -6.49 -10.18 -1.72
CA GLN A 157 -7.40 -11.32 -1.66
C GLN A 157 -7.25 -12.08 -0.35
N SER A 158 -8.33 -12.72 0.12
CA SER A 158 -8.29 -13.62 1.27
C SER A 158 -7.77 -15.00 0.87
N LEU A 159 -7.02 -15.64 1.77
CA LEU A 159 -6.50 -16.99 1.60
C LEU A 159 -6.78 -17.83 2.83
N ASN A 160 -7.53 -18.92 2.65
CA ASN A 160 -7.76 -19.91 3.69
C ASN A 160 -6.98 -21.19 3.38
N LEU A 161 -5.88 -21.43 4.09
CA LEU A 161 -4.99 -22.57 3.86
C LEU A 161 -5.57 -23.91 4.38
N LEU A 162 -6.67 -23.89 5.13
CA LEU A 162 -7.40 -25.14 5.47
C LEU A 162 -8.10 -25.73 4.25
N THR A 163 -8.42 -24.89 3.25
CA THR A 163 -9.16 -25.29 2.04
C THR A 163 -8.32 -25.30 0.77
N GLN A 164 -7.13 -24.76 0.82
CA GLN A 164 -6.19 -24.68 -0.29
C GLN A 164 -5.00 -25.62 -0.06
N ASP A 165 -4.56 -26.28 -1.11
CA ASP A 165 -3.44 -27.25 -1.02
C ASP A 165 -2.08 -26.57 -0.79
N ALA A 166 -1.93 -25.31 -1.23
CA ALA A 166 -0.71 -24.52 -1.11
C ALA A 166 -1.01 -23.02 -1.16
N VAL A 167 -0.03 -22.19 -0.83
CA VAL A 167 -0.05 -20.75 -1.14
C VAL A 167 -0.01 -20.58 -2.66
N PRO A 168 -0.90 -19.77 -3.27
CA PRO A 168 -0.97 -19.60 -4.72
C PRO A 168 0.34 -19.11 -5.34
N GLU A 169 0.65 -19.57 -6.56
CA GLU A 169 1.91 -19.23 -7.25
C GLU A 169 2.01 -17.74 -7.63
N ASP A 170 0.88 -17.06 -7.81
CA ASP A 170 0.79 -15.64 -8.11
C ASP A 170 0.94 -14.73 -6.88
N THR A 171 1.20 -15.31 -5.70
CA THR A 171 1.35 -14.56 -4.45
C THR A 171 2.57 -13.64 -4.50
N GLY A 172 2.32 -12.33 -4.57
CA GLY A 172 3.35 -11.32 -4.42
C GLY A 172 3.83 -11.15 -2.97
N CYS A 173 2.89 -11.30 -2.01
CA CYS A 173 3.17 -11.32 -0.59
C CYS A 173 2.04 -12.04 0.16
N LEU A 174 2.39 -12.89 1.12
CA LEU A 174 1.44 -13.44 2.10
C LEU A 174 1.45 -12.57 3.35
N LEU A 175 0.31 -12.01 3.71
CA LEU A 175 0.12 -11.19 4.89
C LEU A 175 -0.61 -11.99 5.98
N ILE A 176 0.01 -12.11 7.15
CA ILE A 176 -0.57 -12.73 8.35
C ILE A 176 -0.78 -11.63 9.39
N ALA A 177 -2.03 -11.28 9.64
CA ALA A 177 -2.39 -10.09 10.42
C ALA A 177 -2.83 -10.46 11.84
N ALA A 178 -1.88 -10.65 12.74
CA ALA A 178 -2.09 -10.88 14.17
C ALA A 178 -3.17 -11.93 14.48
N PRO A 179 -2.97 -13.20 14.09
CA PRO A 179 -3.91 -14.26 14.37
C PRO A 179 -4.13 -14.41 15.88
N GLN A 180 -5.37 -14.69 16.28
CA GLN A 180 -5.77 -14.89 17.67
C GLN A 180 -5.79 -16.38 18.06
N LYS A 181 -5.71 -17.25 17.05
CA LYS A 181 -5.60 -18.72 17.19
C LYS A 181 -4.39 -19.22 16.45
N ASP A 182 -3.82 -20.33 16.95
CA ASP A 182 -2.66 -20.95 16.32
C ASP A 182 -3.03 -21.57 14.96
N LEU A 183 -2.04 -21.65 14.09
CA LEU A 183 -2.11 -22.36 12.82
C LEU A 183 -2.17 -23.87 13.07
N SER A 184 -2.67 -24.64 12.13
CA SER A 184 -2.46 -26.09 12.11
C SER A 184 -1.04 -26.43 11.64
N GLU A 185 -0.58 -27.64 11.94
CA GLU A 185 0.72 -28.15 11.44
C GLU A 185 0.78 -28.16 9.91
N GLU A 186 -0.35 -28.47 9.26
CA GLU A 186 -0.43 -28.53 7.80
C GLU A 186 -0.28 -27.14 7.18
N GLU A 187 -0.98 -26.12 7.69
CA GLU A 187 -0.87 -24.73 7.24
C GLU A 187 0.54 -24.18 7.46
N THR A 188 1.13 -24.48 8.63
CA THR A 188 2.51 -24.12 8.95
C THR A 188 3.47 -24.65 7.89
N GLN A 189 3.31 -25.93 7.50
CA GLN A 189 4.17 -26.53 6.47
C GLN A 189 3.95 -25.91 5.09
N LYS A 190 2.71 -25.55 4.73
CA LYS A 190 2.40 -24.83 3.47
C LYS A 190 3.08 -23.45 3.43
N ILE A 191 3.04 -22.71 4.53
CA ILE A 191 3.68 -21.39 4.66
C ILE A 191 5.21 -21.54 4.60
N ILE A 192 5.80 -22.47 5.36
CA ILE A 192 7.25 -22.70 5.33
C ILE A 192 7.72 -23.10 3.91
N THR A 193 6.99 -23.98 3.25
CA THR A 193 7.31 -24.40 1.87
C THR A 193 7.29 -23.20 0.90
N TYR A 194 6.29 -22.33 1.01
CA TYR A 194 6.21 -21.11 0.22
C TYR A 194 7.40 -20.17 0.52
N MET A 195 7.75 -19.99 1.78
CA MET A 195 8.89 -19.16 2.20
C MET A 195 10.22 -19.73 1.69
N GLU A 196 10.45 -21.05 1.78
CA GLU A 196 11.65 -21.73 1.29
C GLU A 196 11.80 -21.64 -0.23
N ALA A 197 10.69 -21.53 -0.96
CA ALA A 197 10.68 -21.27 -2.41
C ALA A 197 10.98 -19.80 -2.76
N GLY A 198 11.25 -18.93 -1.77
CA GLY A 198 11.54 -17.51 -1.96
C GLY A 198 10.31 -16.62 -1.86
N GLY A 199 9.20 -17.14 -1.36
CA GLY A 199 7.97 -16.40 -1.11
C GLY A 199 8.17 -15.30 -0.06
N LYS A 200 7.48 -14.17 -0.25
CA LYS A 200 7.55 -13.01 0.64
C LYS A 200 6.42 -13.08 1.63
N VAL A 201 6.74 -12.93 2.91
CA VAL A 201 5.74 -12.95 3.99
C VAL A 201 5.88 -11.70 4.84
N MET A 202 4.75 -11.12 5.21
CA MET A 202 4.65 -10.04 6.20
C MET A 202 3.80 -10.53 7.36
N ILE A 203 4.37 -10.56 8.56
CA ILE A 203 3.70 -11.10 9.75
C ILE A 203 3.60 -10.00 10.80
N PHE A 204 2.38 -9.71 11.22
CA PHE A 204 2.11 -8.96 12.44
C PHE A 204 1.74 -9.95 13.55
N THR A 205 2.29 -9.75 14.72
CA THR A 205 1.95 -10.54 15.92
C THR A 205 1.38 -9.64 17.00
N GLU A 206 0.47 -10.21 17.79
CA GLU A 206 -0.10 -9.57 18.96
C GLU A 206 0.02 -10.50 20.16
N TYR A 207 0.13 -9.95 21.37
CA TYR A 207 0.10 -10.74 22.59
C TYR A 207 -1.34 -11.14 22.92
N THR A 208 -1.67 -12.40 22.68
CA THR A 208 -3.00 -12.94 22.91
C THR A 208 -3.15 -13.64 24.27
N GLY A 209 -2.04 -13.91 24.97
CA GLY A 209 -2.01 -14.76 26.15
C GLY A 209 -2.17 -16.26 25.86
N THR A 210 -2.28 -16.64 24.58
CA THR A 210 -2.39 -18.02 24.10
C THR A 210 -1.05 -18.47 23.51
N ASP A 211 -0.63 -19.69 23.81
CA ASP A 211 0.55 -20.28 23.18
C ASP A 211 0.24 -20.64 21.72
N MET A 212 1.12 -20.22 20.80
CA MET A 212 0.98 -20.44 19.36
C MET A 212 2.24 -21.11 18.79
N PRO A 213 2.48 -22.40 19.13
CA PRO A 213 3.71 -23.08 18.74
C PRO A 213 3.88 -23.21 17.22
N ASN A 214 2.81 -23.30 16.47
CA ASN A 214 2.85 -23.45 15.02
C ASN A 214 3.20 -22.11 14.34
N LEU A 215 2.57 -21.00 14.72
CA LEU A 215 2.96 -19.66 14.25
C LEU A 215 4.41 -19.34 14.64
N LYS A 216 4.82 -19.72 15.86
CA LYS A 216 6.19 -19.56 16.32
C LYS A 216 7.17 -20.35 15.46
N SER A 217 6.82 -21.57 15.04
CA SER A 217 7.63 -22.39 14.13
C SER A 217 7.85 -21.71 12.77
N VAL A 218 6.83 -21.01 12.23
CA VAL A 218 7.01 -20.19 11.02
C VAL A 218 8.06 -19.10 11.22
N LEU A 219 8.01 -18.38 12.34
CA LEU A 219 8.98 -17.34 12.66
C LEU A 219 10.39 -17.90 12.86
N GLU A 220 10.50 -19.02 13.59
CA GLU A 220 11.76 -19.69 13.90
C GLU A 220 12.46 -20.25 12.66
N ASN A 221 11.71 -20.59 11.61
CA ASN A 221 12.29 -20.99 10.33
C ASN A 221 13.17 -19.89 9.69
N TYR A 222 12.92 -18.64 10.06
CA TYR A 222 13.73 -17.47 9.65
C TYR A 222 14.63 -16.92 10.76
N GLY A 223 14.83 -17.67 11.83
CA GLY A 223 15.72 -17.31 12.92
C GLY A 223 15.21 -16.20 13.82
N VAL A 224 13.89 -15.97 13.86
CA VAL A 224 13.24 -15.03 14.79
C VAL A 224 12.19 -15.74 15.64
N THR A 225 11.95 -15.21 16.82
CA THR A 225 10.91 -15.70 17.72
C THR A 225 10.30 -14.55 18.50
N THR A 226 9.09 -14.72 19.01
CA THR A 226 8.47 -13.76 19.93
C THR A 226 8.81 -14.12 21.39
N GLY A 227 8.95 -13.08 22.23
CA GLY A 227 9.03 -13.29 23.67
C GLY A 227 7.66 -13.29 24.33
N ASP A 228 7.63 -13.77 25.57
CA ASP A 228 6.41 -13.74 26.37
C ASP A 228 6.12 -12.34 26.90
N GLY A 229 4.84 -11.97 26.91
CA GLY A 229 4.33 -10.73 27.48
C GLY A 229 4.39 -9.53 26.56
N VAL A 230 4.16 -8.36 27.15
CA VAL A 230 4.07 -7.08 26.47
C VAL A 230 5.24 -6.19 26.87
N ILE A 231 5.81 -5.48 25.92
CA ILE A 231 6.88 -4.50 26.19
C ILE A 231 6.32 -3.31 26.97
N MET A 232 7.00 -2.96 28.06
CA MET A 232 6.71 -1.78 28.85
C MET A 232 7.90 -0.80 28.73
N GLU A 233 7.63 0.38 28.17
CA GLU A 233 8.64 1.42 28.01
C GLU A 233 8.84 2.23 29.30
N GLY A 234 10.07 2.38 29.73
CA GLY A 234 10.41 3.13 30.94
C GLY A 234 10.71 4.62 30.71
N ASP A 235 11.04 5.00 29.48
CA ASP A 235 11.33 6.39 29.11
C ASP A 235 10.06 7.10 28.65
N THR A 236 9.68 8.16 29.35
CA THR A 236 8.49 8.98 29.07
C THR A 236 8.52 9.66 27.69
N GLY A 237 9.69 9.77 27.07
CA GLY A 237 9.86 10.29 25.71
C GLY A 237 9.50 9.29 24.61
N HIS A 238 9.35 8.01 24.95
CA HIS A 238 9.14 6.92 24.01
C HIS A 238 7.80 6.19 24.15
N TYR A 239 6.83 6.79 24.84
CA TYR A 239 5.44 6.32 24.85
C TYR A 239 4.46 7.49 24.91
N ILE A 240 3.20 7.25 24.54
CA ILE A 240 2.16 8.29 24.52
C ILE A 240 1.01 7.97 25.48
N MET A 241 0.12 8.96 25.70
CA MET A 241 -1.10 8.85 26.50
C MET A 241 -0.87 8.38 27.94
N GLN A 242 0.33 8.60 28.52
CA GLN A 242 0.72 8.10 29.84
C GLN A 242 0.57 6.56 29.96
N ARG A 243 0.71 5.83 28.86
CA ARG A 243 0.59 4.38 28.80
C ARG A 243 1.92 3.76 28.34
N PRO A 244 2.72 3.18 29.21
CA PRO A 244 4.05 2.62 28.87
C PRO A 244 4.02 1.51 27.82
N TYR A 245 2.87 0.90 27.53
CA TYR A 245 2.66 -0.10 26.49
C TYR A 245 2.16 0.48 25.15
N TYR A 246 2.05 1.83 25.04
CA TYR A 246 1.82 2.54 23.77
C TYR A 246 3.15 3.13 23.32
N ILE A 247 4.05 2.28 22.88
CA ILE A 247 5.42 2.64 22.59
C ILE A 247 5.57 3.36 21.26
N VAL A 248 6.50 4.31 21.23
CA VAL A 248 6.98 5.01 20.05
C VAL A 248 8.43 4.61 19.85
N PRO A 249 8.69 3.53 19.08
CA PRO A 249 10.04 3.02 18.91
C PRO A 249 10.91 4.00 18.13
N THR A 250 12.20 3.99 18.42
CA THR A 250 13.19 4.65 17.56
C THR A 250 13.24 3.93 16.22
N ILE A 251 13.18 4.71 15.13
CA ILE A 251 13.21 4.17 13.78
C ILE A 251 14.62 4.33 13.20
N ASP A 252 15.26 3.22 12.87
CA ASP A 252 16.53 3.23 12.15
C ASP A 252 16.32 3.57 10.67
N SER A 253 17.33 4.13 10.03
CA SER A 253 17.28 4.48 8.61
C SER A 253 17.48 3.23 7.77
N SER A 254 16.52 2.95 6.88
CA SER A 254 16.58 1.93 5.84
C SER A 254 15.81 2.43 4.63
N ASP A 255 15.86 1.71 3.52
CA ASP A 255 15.06 2.04 2.33
C ASP A 255 13.55 2.01 2.64
N ILE A 256 13.12 1.17 3.59
CA ILE A 256 11.72 1.03 4.01
C ILE A 256 11.28 2.19 4.92
N THR A 257 12.18 2.66 5.78
CA THR A 257 11.84 3.62 6.85
C THR A 257 12.28 5.06 6.57
N SER A 258 13.00 5.29 5.47
CA SER A 258 13.56 6.59 5.11
C SER A 258 12.50 7.69 5.04
N ASP A 259 11.34 7.41 4.47
CA ASP A 259 10.25 8.38 4.33
C ASP A 259 9.61 8.74 5.67
N ILE A 260 9.44 7.76 6.56
CA ILE A 260 8.91 8.00 7.91
C ILE A 260 9.84 8.97 8.64
N LYS A 261 11.16 8.72 8.55
CA LYS A 261 12.17 9.51 9.23
C LYS A 261 12.35 10.90 8.62
N SER A 262 12.39 11.01 7.29
CA SER A 262 12.58 12.30 6.59
C SER A 262 11.39 13.24 6.78
N ASN A 263 10.18 12.70 6.93
CA ASN A 263 8.96 13.47 7.17
C ASN A 263 8.64 13.67 8.66
N ASN A 264 9.59 13.36 9.55
CA ASN A 264 9.44 13.48 11.00
C ASN A 264 8.17 12.79 11.54
N ARG A 265 7.83 11.66 10.94
CA ARG A 265 6.71 10.80 11.37
C ARG A 265 7.24 9.76 12.36
N TYR A 266 6.35 9.18 13.12
CA TYR A 266 6.67 8.10 14.06
C TYR A 266 5.71 6.93 13.86
N VAL A 267 6.13 5.75 14.28
CA VAL A 267 5.29 4.56 14.35
C VAL A 267 4.80 4.41 15.78
N LEU A 268 3.51 4.19 15.95
CA LEU A 268 2.93 3.81 17.23
C LEU A 268 2.80 2.29 17.25
N ALA A 269 3.39 1.66 18.26
CA ALA A 269 3.37 0.21 18.44
C ALA A 269 2.72 -0.14 19.81
N PRO A 270 1.38 -0.19 19.86
CA PRO A 270 0.66 -0.49 21.09
C PRO A 270 0.72 -1.99 21.39
N ILE A 271 0.86 -2.34 22.68
CA ILE A 271 0.75 -3.70 23.21
C ILE A 271 1.68 -4.71 22.48
N SER A 272 2.86 -4.23 22.07
CA SER A 272 3.79 -5.01 21.27
C SER A 272 4.48 -6.11 22.07
N GLN A 273 4.69 -7.26 21.44
CA GLN A 273 5.54 -8.34 21.94
C GLN A 273 7.01 -8.08 21.61
N PRO A 274 7.94 -8.55 22.46
CA PRO A 274 9.34 -8.57 22.08
C PRO A 274 9.60 -9.55 20.93
N VAL A 275 10.37 -9.12 19.94
CA VAL A 275 10.89 -9.98 18.87
C VAL A 275 12.37 -10.21 19.15
N LYS A 276 12.82 -11.46 19.07
CA LYS A 276 14.20 -11.90 19.37
C LYS A 276 14.76 -12.65 18.17
N THR A 277 16.04 -12.46 17.91
CA THR A 277 16.78 -13.32 16.98
C THR A 277 17.23 -14.59 17.68
N LEU A 278 17.20 -15.72 17.00
CA LEU A 278 17.76 -16.97 17.46
C LEU A 278 19.27 -16.98 17.21
N SER A 279 20.06 -17.56 18.13
CA SER A 279 21.53 -17.61 18.05
C SER A 279 22.06 -18.40 16.84
N ASP A 280 21.22 -19.20 16.21
CA ASP A 280 21.54 -20.03 15.03
C ASP A 280 20.82 -19.52 13.77
N SER A 281 20.45 -18.23 13.72
CA SER A 281 19.86 -17.66 12.51
C SER A 281 20.81 -17.89 11.33
N ARG A 282 20.33 -18.58 10.31
CA ARG A 282 21.05 -18.69 9.03
C ARG A 282 21.24 -17.26 8.54
N ASP A 283 22.52 -16.89 8.27
CA ASP A 283 22.82 -15.60 7.65
C ASP A 283 22.01 -15.47 6.36
N THR A 284 21.00 -14.62 6.41
CA THR A 284 20.17 -14.28 5.25
C THR A 284 20.64 -13.00 4.62
#